data_4d12f88e74ce3eae87af12d128623f5c
#
_entry.id   4d12f88e74ce3eae87af12d128623f5c
#
_cell.length_a   1.000
_cell.length_b   1.000
_cell.length_c   1.000
_cell.angle_alpha   90.00
_cell.angle_beta   90.00
_cell.angle_gamma   90.00
#
_symmetry.space_group_name_H-M   'P 1'
#
loop_
_entity.id
_entity.type
_entity.pdbx_description
1 polymer ?
#
loop_
_entity_poly.entity_id
_entity_poly.type
_entity_poly.pdbx_seq_one_letter_code
_entity_poly.pdbx_strand_id
1 'polypeptide(L)'
;MDQNYQSYQTEQFYQEPSAKKNASYFRAKARAALKHCYGYAILAFLLASLLGGVTSSGGTSFSFGNSTGSTESLDIPAEQATQLLEAESFAEAFDVFMEMLPAEVRTVLVVVGIVVAVALVAALAFSIFVGSPVKLGYQRYCLNVMDGKGKDISVLFRYFKQGYGKSIGLNLLYGLMMFAVSLPMLAVLFALVLPATVEFVMTSVTSPTNESVIKLLLSVLLFVAVTIVTAIVDIVLRYRYAYCFMILAEYPEMRVIDAFRNSASLMKGKKFRLFCLNFSFIGWILLATCCTCGIGMLFLAPYMNTATAAFYDDITNRAAARETEFPSLDPDDYIVE
;
A
#
# COMPACT_ATOMS: atom_id res chain seq x y z
N MET A 1 16.62 16.13 30.39
CA MET A 1 17.46 15.77 29.21
C MET A 1 16.68 15.61 27.93
N ASP A 2 15.35 15.36 27.96
CA ASP A 2 14.58 15.02 26.75
C ASP A 2 14.10 16.21 25.87
N GLN A 3 13.97 17.42 26.44
CA GLN A 3 13.49 18.58 25.67
C GLN A 3 14.56 19.15 24.70
N ASN A 4 15.82 19.12 25.08
CA ASN A 4 16.91 19.61 24.24
C ASN A 4 17.16 18.64 23.04
N TYR A 5 16.99 17.32 23.24
CA TYR A 5 17.17 16.34 22.17
C TYR A 5 16.05 16.45 21.11
N GLN A 6 14.83 16.82 21.53
CA GLN A 6 13.70 17.06 20.62
C GLN A 6 13.87 18.37 19.84
N SER A 7 14.42 19.43 20.43
CA SER A 7 14.64 20.70 19.74
C SER A 7 15.74 20.60 18.67
N TYR A 8 16.85 19.93 18.96
CA TYR A 8 17.93 19.71 17.98
C TYR A 8 17.46 18.85 16.78
N GLN A 9 16.64 17.84 17.02
CA GLN A 9 16.10 17.02 15.90
C GLN A 9 15.07 17.79 15.06
N THR A 10 14.29 18.67 15.67
CA THR A 10 13.31 19.48 14.95
C THR A 10 13.98 20.56 14.10
N GLU A 11 15.06 21.16 14.56
CA GLU A 11 15.81 22.16 13.80
C GLU A 11 16.55 21.57 12.58
N GLN A 12 17.10 20.36 12.68
CA GLN A 12 17.72 19.68 11.52
C GLN A 12 16.74 19.38 10.41
N PHE A 13 15.44 19.23 10.71
CA PHE A 13 14.41 19.00 9.69
C PHE A 13 13.87 20.29 9.05
N TYR A 14 14.16 21.48 9.62
CA TYR A 14 13.62 22.78 9.18
C TYR A 14 14.62 23.64 8.40
N GLN A 15 15.60 23.05 7.74
CA GLN A 15 16.45 23.84 6.84
C GLN A 15 15.66 24.28 5.59
N GLU A 16 15.94 25.51 5.14
CA GLU A 16 15.26 26.17 4.02
C GLU A 16 15.24 25.28 2.77
N PRO A 17 14.12 25.27 2.01
CA PRO A 17 14.00 24.44 0.84
C PRO A 17 14.99 24.87 -0.24
N SER A 18 15.90 23.99 -0.61
CA SER A 18 16.71 24.14 -1.83
C SER A 18 15.81 24.44 -3.04
N ALA A 19 16.32 25.12 -4.06
CA ALA A 19 15.56 25.49 -5.27
C ALA A 19 14.65 24.37 -5.74
N LYS A 20 13.39 24.68 -6.12
CA LYS A 20 12.36 23.70 -6.51
C LYS A 20 12.85 22.84 -7.67
N LYS A 21 13.34 21.63 -7.39
CA LYS A 21 13.80 20.67 -8.39
C LYS A 21 12.61 19.93 -9.00
N ASN A 22 12.67 19.64 -10.29
CA ASN A 22 11.61 18.96 -11.04
C ASN A 22 11.66 17.43 -10.90
N ALA A 23 10.56 16.73 -11.24
CA ALA A 23 10.49 15.27 -11.23
C ALA A 23 11.57 14.60 -12.10
N SER A 24 11.98 15.22 -13.22
CA SER A 24 13.05 14.74 -14.08
C SER A 24 14.41 14.66 -13.37
N TYR A 25 14.71 15.61 -12.50
CA TYR A 25 15.93 15.62 -11.68
C TYR A 25 16.00 14.39 -10.76
N PHE A 26 14.92 14.08 -10.03
CA PHE A 26 14.90 12.93 -9.11
C PHE A 26 15.00 11.59 -9.86
N ARG A 27 14.38 11.51 -11.03
CA ARG A 27 14.53 10.35 -11.91
C ARG A 27 15.95 10.18 -12.43
N ALA A 28 16.61 11.27 -12.83
CA ALA A 28 18.00 11.24 -13.25
C ALA A 28 18.93 10.83 -12.11
N LYS A 29 18.76 11.42 -10.91
CA LYS A 29 19.54 11.09 -9.71
C LYS A 29 19.35 9.62 -9.31
N ALA A 30 18.12 9.08 -9.35
CA ALA A 30 17.87 7.68 -9.08
C ALA A 30 18.53 6.74 -10.11
N ARG A 31 18.51 7.09 -11.39
CA ARG A 31 19.21 6.31 -12.43
C ARG A 31 20.71 6.30 -12.23
N ALA A 32 21.30 7.44 -11.88
CA ALA A 32 22.73 7.53 -11.58
C ALA A 32 23.11 6.66 -10.37
N ALA A 33 22.35 6.74 -9.27
CA ALA A 33 22.58 5.94 -8.08
C ALA A 33 22.43 4.43 -8.32
N LEU A 34 21.50 4.02 -9.20
CA LEU A 34 21.27 2.61 -9.53
C LEU A 34 22.24 2.04 -10.56
N LYS A 35 22.97 2.85 -11.31
CA LYS A 35 23.78 2.41 -12.47
C LYS A 35 24.70 1.23 -12.16
N HIS A 36 25.30 1.20 -10.97
CA HIS A 36 26.27 0.15 -10.57
C HIS A 36 25.68 -0.92 -9.63
N CYS A 37 24.44 -0.77 -9.16
CA CYS A 37 23.82 -1.69 -8.20
C CYS A 37 22.39 -2.12 -8.58
N TYR A 38 22.01 -1.95 -9.85
CA TYR A 38 20.63 -2.20 -10.29
C TYR A 38 20.19 -3.65 -10.07
N GLY A 39 21.05 -4.64 -10.35
CA GLY A 39 20.78 -6.05 -10.09
C GLY A 39 20.53 -6.34 -8.60
N TYR A 40 21.33 -5.73 -7.73
CA TYR A 40 21.13 -5.84 -6.26
C TYR A 40 19.82 -5.18 -5.82
N ALA A 41 19.43 -4.07 -6.45
CA ALA A 41 18.17 -3.39 -6.16
C ALA A 41 16.94 -4.22 -6.56
N ILE A 42 17.00 -4.91 -7.71
CA ILE A 42 15.96 -5.86 -8.14
C ILE A 42 15.89 -7.02 -7.15
N LEU A 43 17.03 -7.61 -6.78
CA LEU A 43 17.05 -8.73 -5.83
C LEU A 43 16.54 -8.31 -4.45
N ALA A 44 16.93 -7.15 -3.96
CA ALA A 44 16.42 -6.59 -2.69
C ALA A 44 14.92 -6.36 -2.72
N PHE A 45 14.40 -5.81 -3.82
CA PHE A 45 12.97 -5.62 -4.02
C PHE A 45 12.21 -6.95 -4.08
N LEU A 46 12.73 -7.93 -4.84
CA LEU A 46 12.14 -9.26 -4.96
C LEU A 46 12.08 -9.98 -3.61
N LEU A 47 13.19 -9.98 -2.86
CA LEU A 47 13.22 -10.54 -1.51
C LEU A 47 12.24 -9.83 -0.57
N ALA A 48 12.21 -8.50 -0.59
CA ALA A 48 11.31 -7.72 0.24
C ALA A 48 9.83 -7.95 -0.14
N SER A 49 9.53 -8.12 -1.42
CA SER A 49 8.20 -8.43 -1.93
C SER A 49 7.76 -9.85 -1.55
N LEU A 50 8.64 -10.85 -1.70
CA LEU A 50 8.35 -12.24 -1.32
C LEU A 50 8.09 -12.38 0.19
N LEU A 51 8.82 -11.62 1.02
CA LEU A 51 8.66 -11.61 2.47
C LEU A 51 7.53 -10.67 2.94
N GLY A 52 6.68 -10.17 2.03
CA GLY A 52 5.53 -9.32 2.38
C GLY A 52 5.88 -7.92 2.91
N GLY A 53 7.16 -7.51 2.80
CA GLY A 53 7.65 -6.22 3.29
C GLY A 53 7.36 -5.05 2.36
N VAL A 54 7.18 -5.30 1.07
CA VAL A 54 6.94 -4.25 0.08
C VAL A 54 5.59 -4.48 -0.60
N THR A 55 4.56 -3.90 -0.04
CA THR A 55 3.45 -3.42 -0.85
C THR A 55 3.93 -2.08 -1.40
N SER A 56 4.12 -1.99 -2.71
CA SER A 56 4.55 -0.75 -3.36
C SER A 56 3.74 0.41 -2.82
N SER A 57 4.38 1.45 -2.29
CA SER A 57 3.70 2.68 -1.83
C SER A 57 3.10 3.48 -3.00
N GLY A 58 3.01 2.88 -4.15
CA GLY A 58 2.29 3.28 -5.34
C GLY A 58 1.33 2.18 -5.73
N GLY A 59 0.31 1.94 -4.89
CA GLY A 59 -0.99 1.35 -5.21
C GLY A 59 -1.09 0.21 -6.24
N THR A 60 -0.20 -0.78 -6.26
CA THR A 60 -0.45 -2.02 -7.00
C THR A 60 -0.61 -3.16 -6.01
N SER A 61 -1.83 -3.37 -5.57
CA SER A 61 -2.24 -4.67 -5.06
C SER A 61 -2.20 -5.63 -6.24
N PHE A 62 -1.33 -6.64 -6.19
CA PHE A 62 -1.45 -7.77 -7.08
C PHE A 62 -2.72 -8.54 -6.68
N SER A 63 -3.84 -8.24 -7.31
CA SER A 63 -5.01 -9.11 -7.29
C SER A 63 -4.72 -10.26 -8.25
N PHE A 64 -4.36 -11.40 -7.67
CA PHE A 64 -4.36 -12.65 -8.40
C PHE A 64 -5.80 -13.15 -8.41
N GLY A 65 -6.37 -13.31 -9.58
CA GLY A 65 -7.54 -14.13 -9.77
C GLY A 65 -8.75 -13.41 -10.30
N ASN A 66 -8.91 -13.45 -11.58
CA ASN A 66 -10.22 -13.48 -12.19
C ASN A 66 -10.38 -14.87 -12.82
N SER A 67 -10.98 -15.80 -12.10
CA SER A 67 -11.57 -16.98 -12.70
C SER A 67 -13.02 -16.63 -13.01
N THR A 68 -13.29 -16.30 -14.24
CA THR A 68 -14.64 -16.32 -14.81
C THR A 68 -15.13 -17.77 -14.81
N GLY A 69 -15.79 -18.16 -13.74
CA GLY A 69 -16.62 -19.36 -13.71
C GLY A 69 -17.87 -19.10 -14.55
N SER A 70 -18.13 -19.98 -15.49
CA SER A 70 -19.38 -20.08 -16.21
C SER A 70 -20.54 -20.19 -15.20
N THR A 71 -21.48 -19.26 -15.26
CA THR A 71 -22.74 -19.32 -14.53
C THR A 71 -23.60 -20.42 -15.13
N GLU A 72 -23.58 -21.61 -14.55
CA GLU A 72 -24.72 -22.52 -14.68
C GLU A 72 -25.89 -21.90 -13.91
N SER A 73 -27.01 -21.78 -14.58
CA SER A 73 -28.27 -21.30 -13.98
C SER A 73 -28.67 -22.22 -12.84
N LEU A 74 -28.54 -21.75 -11.61
CA LEU A 74 -29.14 -22.40 -10.44
C LEU A 74 -30.66 -22.24 -10.57
N ASP A 75 -31.38 -23.34 -10.77
CA ASP A 75 -32.83 -23.41 -10.71
C ASP A 75 -33.25 -23.33 -9.23
N ILE A 76 -33.55 -22.13 -8.75
CA ILE A 76 -33.98 -21.90 -7.36
C ILE A 76 -35.49 -22.05 -7.30
N PRO A 77 -36.07 -22.97 -6.48
CA PRO A 77 -37.51 -23.07 -6.30
C PRO A 77 -38.10 -21.77 -5.73
N ALA A 78 -39.20 -21.29 -6.32
CA ALA A 78 -39.82 -20.01 -5.99
C ALA A 78 -40.17 -19.85 -4.50
N GLU A 79 -40.47 -20.94 -3.77
CA GLU A 79 -40.81 -20.96 -2.36
C GLU A 79 -39.61 -20.62 -1.45
N GLN A 80 -38.41 -20.96 -1.88
CA GLN A 80 -37.16 -20.66 -1.16
C GLN A 80 -36.67 -19.25 -1.45
N ALA A 81 -36.98 -18.71 -2.62
CA ALA A 81 -36.71 -17.32 -2.96
C ALA A 81 -37.49 -16.34 -2.08
N THR A 82 -38.71 -16.71 -1.66
CA THR A 82 -39.54 -15.88 -0.74
C THR A 82 -38.96 -15.85 0.67
N GLN A 83 -38.38 -16.94 1.17
CA GLN A 83 -37.73 -16.96 2.51
C GLN A 83 -36.46 -16.09 2.55
N LEU A 84 -35.72 -16.01 1.45
CA LEU A 84 -34.56 -15.09 1.31
C LEU A 84 -34.99 -13.62 1.30
N LEU A 85 -36.19 -13.30 0.78
CA LEU A 85 -36.75 -11.94 0.73
C LEU A 85 -37.33 -11.49 2.08
N GLU A 86 -37.74 -12.42 2.93
CA GLU A 86 -38.26 -12.16 4.29
C GLU A 86 -37.15 -12.03 5.34
N ALA A 87 -35.91 -12.38 5.02
CA ALA A 87 -34.78 -12.27 5.93
C ALA A 87 -34.51 -10.81 6.33
N GLU A 88 -34.69 -10.47 7.59
CA GLU A 88 -34.47 -9.13 8.13
C GLU A 88 -32.98 -8.76 8.25
N SER A 89 -32.08 -9.76 8.20
CA SER A 89 -30.65 -9.55 8.32
C SER A 89 -29.84 -10.35 7.27
N PHE A 90 -28.64 -9.84 6.94
CA PHE A 90 -27.71 -10.56 6.07
C PHE A 90 -27.35 -11.95 6.60
N ALA A 91 -27.30 -12.12 7.94
CA ALA A 91 -27.02 -13.42 8.56
C ALA A 91 -28.12 -14.44 8.29
N GLU A 92 -29.38 -14.04 8.42
CA GLU A 92 -30.54 -14.87 8.08
C GLU A 92 -30.58 -15.25 6.59
N ALA A 93 -30.37 -14.26 5.72
CA ALA A 93 -30.31 -14.52 4.28
C ALA A 93 -29.18 -15.48 3.91
N PHE A 94 -28.04 -15.37 4.59
CA PHE A 94 -26.91 -16.27 4.40
C PHE A 94 -27.21 -17.71 4.90
N ASP A 95 -27.87 -17.84 6.03
CA ASP A 95 -28.26 -19.15 6.58
C ASP A 95 -29.28 -19.84 5.67
N VAL A 96 -30.32 -19.13 5.22
CA VAL A 96 -31.28 -19.64 4.24
C VAL A 96 -30.59 -20.03 2.94
N PHE A 97 -29.67 -19.22 2.41
CA PHE A 97 -28.89 -19.56 1.22
C PHE A 97 -28.06 -20.82 1.43
N MET A 98 -27.44 -20.96 2.58
CA MET A 98 -26.63 -22.17 2.91
C MET A 98 -27.51 -23.42 3.06
N GLU A 99 -28.75 -23.30 3.55
CA GLU A 99 -29.72 -24.43 3.63
C GLU A 99 -30.21 -24.87 2.26
N MET A 100 -30.30 -23.94 1.29
CA MET A 100 -30.71 -24.24 -0.09
C MET A 100 -29.69 -25.10 -0.84
N LEU A 101 -28.41 -25.07 -0.44
CA LEU A 101 -27.35 -25.83 -1.11
C LEU A 101 -27.40 -27.31 -0.73
N PRO A 102 -27.17 -28.25 -1.67
CA PRO A 102 -26.98 -29.66 -1.36
C PRO A 102 -25.96 -29.84 -0.25
N ALA A 103 -26.20 -30.79 0.65
CA ALA A 103 -25.36 -30.98 1.82
C ALA A 103 -23.86 -31.16 1.49
N GLU A 104 -23.55 -31.78 0.37
CA GLU A 104 -22.19 -31.95 -0.14
C GLU A 104 -21.55 -30.62 -0.53
N VAL A 105 -22.27 -29.77 -1.29
CA VAL A 105 -21.79 -28.44 -1.72
C VAL A 105 -21.62 -27.53 -0.52
N ARG A 106 -22.56 -27.53 0.43
CA ARG A 106 -22.47 -26.77 1.69
C ARG A 106 -21.24 -27.16 2.50
N THR A 107 -20.97 -28.46 2.65
CA THR A 107 -19.80 -28.95 3.38
C THR A 107 -18.52 -28.48 2.71
N VAL A 108 -18.42 -28.61 1.39
CA VAL A 108 -17.25 -28.13 0.62
C VAL A 108 -17.06 -26.62 0.79
N LEU A 109 -18.13 -25.83 0.68
CA LEU A 109 -18.09 -24.37 0.82
C LEU A 109 -17.62 -23.95 2.23
N VAL A 110 -18.14 -24.59 3.28
CA VAL A 110 -17.71 -24.33 4.67
C VAL A 110 -16.24 -24.69 4.86
N VAL A 111 -15.81 -25.87 4.40
CA VAL A 111 -14.41 -26.29 4.52
C VAL A 111 -13.47 -25.34 3.77
N VAL A 112 -13.81 -25.00 2.51
CA VAL A 112 -13.04 -24.02 1.73
C VAL A 112 -13.02 -22.65 2.41
N GLY A 113 -14.16 -22.20 2.95
CA GLY A 113 -14.26 -20.94 3.68
C GLY A 113 -13.34 -20.91 4.91
N ILE A 114 -13.32 -22.00 5.70
CA ILE A 114 -12.43 -22.14 6.86
C ILE A 114 -10.96 -22.13 6.42
N VAL A 115 -10.61 -22.89 5.38
CA VAL A 115 -9.22 -22.94 4.85
C VAL A 115 -8.78 -21.56 4.37
N VAL A 116 -9.64 -20.86 3.63
CA VAL A 116 -9.36 -19.49 3.16
C VAL A 116 -9.21 -18.54 4.35
N ALA A 117 -10.10 -18.61 5.35
CA ALA A 117 -10.02 -17.77 6.55
C ALA A 117 -8.71 -18.00 7.32
N VAL A 118 -8.32 -19.24 7.53
CA VAL A 118 -7.06 -19.61 8.18
C VAL A 118 -5.86 -19.12 7.37
N ALA A 119 -5.89 -19.29 6.05
CA ALA A 119 -4.83 -18.81 5.16
C ALA A 119 -4.71 -17.28 5.19
N LEU A 120 -5.83 -16.55 5.22
CA LEU A 120 -5.84 -15.08 5.34
C LEU A 120 -5.25 -14.62 6.69
N VAL A 121 -5.66 -15.25 7.79
CA VAL A 121 -5.10 -14.93 9.12
C VAL A 121 -3.61 -15.21 9.18
N ALA A 122 -3.16 -16.34 8.63
CA ALA A 122 -1.74 -16.69 8.56
C ALA A 122 -0.96 -15.68 7.68
N ALA A 123 -1.52 -15.27 6.53
CA ALA A 123 -0.92 -14.27 5.66
C ALA A 123 -0.83 -12.89 6.33
N LEU A 124 -1.86 -12.46 7.05
CA LEU A 124 -1.86 -11.23 7.83
C LEU A 124 -0.80 -11.28 8.95
N ALA A 125 -0.75 -12.37 9.70
CA ALA A 125 0.27 -12.57 10.73
C ALA A 125 1.68 -12.52 10.12
N PHE A 126 1.93 -13.23 9.02
CA PHE A 126 3.19 -13.21 8.31
C PHE A 126 3.56 -11.79 7.84
N SER A 127 2.63 -11.07 7.25
CA SER A 127 2.83 -9.68 6.80
C SER A 127 3.16 -8.73 7.96
N ILE A 128 2.54 -8.91 9.12
CA ILE A 128 2.82 -8.08 10.30
C ILE A 128 4.18 -8.45 10.91
N PHE A 129 4.44 -9.73 11.16
CA PHE A 129 5.63 -10.16 11.90
C PHE A 129 6.90 -10.18 11.04
N VAL A 130 6.81 -10.60 9.79
CA VAL A 130 7.97 -10.70 8.88
C VAL A 130 8.01 -9.48 7.94
N GLY A 131 6.89 -9.10 7.38
CA GLY A 131 6.82 -8.01 6.41
C GLY A 131 7.20 -6.65 7.00
N SER A 132 6.85 -6.35 8.26
CA SER A 132 7.14 -5.05 8.88
C SER A 132 8.65 -4.75 9.00
N PRO A 133 9.49 -5.63 9.60
CA PRO A 133 10.93 -5.38 9.67
C PRO A 133 11.60 -5.36 8.30
N VAL A 134 11.16 -6.22 7.37
CA VAL A 134 11.67 -6.23 5.99
C VAL A 134 11.33 -4.93 5.26
N LYS A 135 10.12 -4.39 5.44
CA LYS A 135 9.71 -3.10 4.88
C LYS A 135 10.61 -1.97 5.36
N LEU A 136 10.91 -1.93 6.66
CA LEU A 136 11.81 -0.94 7.23
C LEU A 136 13.24 -1.13 6.71
N GLY A 137 13.73 -2.38 6.61
CA GLY A 137 15.01 -2.73 6.02
C GLY A 137 15.13 -2.29 4.57
N TYR A 138 14.07 -2.47 3.79
CA TYR A 138 14.05 -2.04 2.39
C TYR A 138 14.09 -0.51 2.25
N GLN A 139 13.40 0.24 3.11
CA GLN A 139 13.50 1.71 3.12
C GLN A 139 14.94 2.15 3.43
N ARG A 140 15.59 1.49 4.39
CA ARG A 140 17.02 1.73 4.68
C ARG A 140 17.92 1.37 3.50
N TYR A 141 17.64 0.27 2.82
CA TYR A 141 18.35 -0.12 1.61
C TYR A 141 18.25 0.97 0.52
N CYS A 142 17.07 1.54 0.27
CA CYS A 142 16.89 2.63 -0.68
C CYS A 142 17.72 3.87 -0.31
N LEU A 143 17.86 4.18 0.99
CA LEU A 143 18.75 5.26 1.45
C LEU A 143 20.23 4.90 1.23
N ASN A 144 20.62 3.66 1.49
CA ASN A 144 22.00 3.19 1.26
C ASN A 144 22.37 3.22 -0.24
N VAL A 145 21.43 2.98 -1.14
CA VAL A 145 21.65 3.17 -2.60
C VAL A 145 22.01 4.63 -2.90
N MET A 146 21.31 5.58 -2.27
CA MET A 146 21.61 7.01 -2.41
C MET A 146 22.96 7.38 -1.79
N ASP A 147 23.41 6.63 -0.79
CA ASP A 147 24.72 6.80 -0.12
C ASP A 147 25.86 6.03 -0.83
N GLY A 148 25.62 5.47 -2.03
CA GLY A 148 26.59 4.67 -2.77
C GLY A 148 26.85 3.26 -2.21
N LYS A 149 26.10 2.83 -1.17
CA LYS A 149 26.25 1.53 -0.49
C LYS A 149 25.21 0.50 -0.94
N GLY A 150 24.77 0.56 -2.20
CA GLY A 150 23.67 -0.27 -2.73
C GLY A 150 23.99 -1.75 -2.95
N LYS A 151 25.18 -2.23 -2.65
CA LYS A 151 25.56 -3.65 -2.80
C LYS A 151 25.22 -4.49 -1.55
N ASP A 152 24.94 -3.85 -0.42
CA ASP A 152 24.68 -4.54 0.85
C ASP A 152 23.20 -4.84 1.03
N ILE A 153 22.79 -6.07 0.71
CA ILE A 153 21.42 -6.56 0.87
C ILE A 153 21.12 -6.99 2.32
N SER A 154 22.15 -7.25 3.14
CA SER A 154 21.98 -7.70 4.52
C SER A 154 21.18 -6.71 5.38
N VAL A 155 21.17 -5.44 4.99
CA VAL A 155 20.41 -4.35 5.59
C VAL A 155 18.90 -4.64 5.66
N LEU A 156 18.35 -5.46 4.74
CA LEU A 156 16.95 -5.87 4.77
C LEU A 156 16.58 -6.56 6.08
N PHE A 157 17.49 -7.34 6.64
CA PHE A 157 17.27 -8.16 7.83
C PHE A 157 17.74 -7.50 9.13
N ARG A 158 18.33 -6.31 9.04
CA ARG A 158 18.86 -5.58 10.19
C ARG A 158 17.82 -5.35 11.29
N TYR A 159 16.58 -5.02 10.90
CA TYR A 159 15.52 -4.66 11.82
C TYR A 159 14.84 -5.85 12.52
N PHE A 160 15.20 -7.08 12.18
CA PHE A 160 14.84 -8.25 12.99
C PHE A 160 15.57 -8.28 14.34
N LYS A 161 16.79 -7.68 14.39
CA LYS A 161 17.59 -7.59 15.62
C LYS A 161 17.44 -6.25 16.32
N GLN A 162 17.36 -5.15 15.56
CA GLN A 162 17.35 -3.79 16.09
C GLN A 162 16.00 -3.11 15.77
N GLY A 163 15.17 -2.88 16.82
CA GLY A 163 13.92 -2.15 16.64
C GLY A 163 12.75 -2.94 16.07
N TYR A 164 12.74 -4.28 16.24
CA TYR A 164 11.68 -5.16 15.77
C TYR A 164 10.28 -4.70 16.20
N GLY A 165 10.08 -4.42 17.49
CA GLY A 165 8.79 -3.94 18.00
C GLY A 165 8.39 -2.56 17.44
N LYS A 166 9.36 -1.68 17.16
CA LYS A 166 9.08 -0.37 16.55
C LYS A 166 8.64 -0.52 15.08
N SER A 167 9.21 -1.47 14.34
CA SER A 167 8.81 -1.73 12.95
C SER A 167 7.39 -2.28 12.87
N ILE A 168 7.02 -3.22 13.75
CA ILE A 168 5.66 -3.74 13.87
C ILE A 168 4.70 -2.62 14.29
N GLY A 169 5.05 -1.86 15.34
CA GLY A 169 4.24 -0.75 15.84
C GLY A 169 3.98 0.32 14.77
N LEU A 170 4.99 0.68 13.97
CA LEU A 170 4.84 1.62 12.86
C LEU A 170 3.88 1.07 11.78
N ASN A 171 4.07 -0.18 11.38
CA ASN A 171 3.24 -0.80 10.34
C ASN A 171 1.80 -0.99 10.83
N LEU A 172 1.60 -1.41 12.07
CA LEU A 172 0.28 -1.58 12.69
C LEU A 172 -0.45 -0.23 12.81
N LEU A 173 0.21 0.81 13.30
CA LEU A 173 -0.37 2.15 13.44
C LEU A 173 -0.72 2.74 12.08
N TYR A 174 0.16 2.56 11.07
CA TYR A 174 -0.10 2.98 9.70
C TYR A 174 -1.28 2.21 9.10
N GLY A 175 -1.31 0.89 9.27
CA GLY A 175 -2.40 0.03 8.81
C GLY A 175 -3.74 0.37 9.48
N LEU A 176 -3.75 0.59 10.80
CA LEU A 176 -4.95 0.98 11.54
C LEU A 176 -5.50 2.34 11.06
N MET A 177 -4.62 3.29 10.80
CA MET A 177 -5.02 4.60 10.24
C MET A 177 -5.65 4.44 8.85
N MET A 178 -5.06 3.64 7.96
CA MET A 178 -5.62 3.39 6.63
C MET A 178 -6.93 2.59 6.70
N PHE A 179 -7.02 1.62 7.61
CA PHE A 179 -8.25 0.86 7.86
C PHE A 179 -9.40 1.78 8.33
N ALA A 180 -9.12 2.69 9.28
CA ALA A 180 -10.12 3.64 9.74
C ALA A 180 -10.68 4.52 8.62
N VAL A 181 -9.86 4.90 7.64
CA VAL A 181 -10.31 5.66 6.46
C VAL A 181 -11.19 4.81 5.52
N SER A 182 -10.99 3.49 5.48
CA SER A 182 -11.79 2.60 4.63
C SER A 182 -13.15 2.22 5.25
N LEU A 183 -13.37 2.45 6.55
CA LEU A 183 -14.61 2.08 7.25
C LEU A 183 -15.90 2.67 6.60
N PRO A 184 -15.95 3.95 6.18
CA PRO A 184 -17.16 4.47 5.54
C PRO A 184 -17.52 3.75 4.24
N MET A 185 -16.50 3.37 3.44
CA MET A 185 -16.70 2.62 2.21
C MET A 185 -17.24 1.22 2.50
N LEU A 186 -16.67 0.54 3.50
CA LEU A 186 -17.14 -0.78 3.94
C LEU A 186 -18.56 -0.72 4.49
N ALA A 187 -18.90 0.31 5.27
CA ALA A 187 -20.24 0.50 5.81
C ALA A 187 -21.29 0.65 4.69
N VAL A 188 -21.01 1.46 3.67
CA VAL A 188 -21.91 1.61 2.51
C VAL A 188 -22.02 0.32 1.71
N LEU A 189 -20.92 -0.40 1.52
CA LEU A 189 -20.90 -1.69 0.81
C LEU A 189 -21.82 -2.70 1.51
N PHE A 190 -21.63 -2.91 2.81
CA PHE A 190 -22.37 -3.93 3.55
C PHE A 190 -23.81 -3.54 3.89
N ALA A 191 -24.07 -2.24 4.15
CA ALA A 191 -25.39 -1.81 4.58
C ALA A 191 -26.35 -1.47 3.41
N LEU A 192 -25.83 -1.10 2.25
CA LEU A 192 -26.65 -0.63 1.13
C LEU A 192 -26.46 -1.44 -0.15
N VAL A 193 -25.21 -1.66 -0.57
CA VAL A 193 -24.96 -2.28 -1.88
C VAL A 193 -25.26 -3.77 -1.84
N LEU A 194 -24.82 -4.50 -0.84
CA LEU A 194 -25.06 -5.94 -0.75
C LEU A 194 -26.57 -6.26 -0.65
N PRO A 195 -27.37 -5.66 0.25
CA PRO A 195 -28.80 -5.92 0.29
C PRO A 195 -29.51 -5.56 -1.02
N ALA A 196 -29.17 -4.41 -1.62
CA ALA A 196 -29.75 -3.99 -2.90
C ALA A 196 -29.41 -4.92 -4.05
N THR A 197 -28.21 -5.51 -4.07
CA THR A 197 -27.81 -6.51 -5.09
C THR A 197 -28.57 -7.81 -4.90
N VAL A 198 -28.73 -8.28 -3.66
CA VAL A 198 -29.50 -9.50 -3.35
C VAL A 198 -30.97 -9.30 -3.74
N GLU A 199 -31.60 -8.17 -3.32
CA GLU A 199 -32.98 -7.84 -3.69
C GLU A 199 -33.15 -7.79 -5.23
N PHE A 200 -32.20 -7.16 -5.94
CA PHE A 200 -32.25 -7.09 -7.40
C PHE A 200 -32.15 -8.47 -8.06
N VAL A 201 -31.23 -9.32 -7.60
CA VAL A 201 -31.07 -10.69 -8.15
C VAL A 201 -32.35 -11.50 -7.91
N MET A 202 -32.91 -11.46 -6.72
CA MET A 202 -34.11 -12.21 -6.37
C MET A 202 -35.35 -11.73 -7.15
N THR A 203 -35.54 -10.42 -7.24
CA THR A 203 -36.68 -9.85 -8.00
C THR A 203 -36.53 -10.07 -9.51
N SER A 204 -35.31 -10.12 -10.05
CA SER A 204 -35.09 -10.38 -11.48
C SER A 204 -35.49 -11.79 -11.90
N VAL A 205 -35.48 -12.77 -11.00
CA VAL A 205 -35.92 -14.14 -11.23
C VAL A 205 -37.45 -14.28 -11.27
N THR A 206 -38.16 -13.50 -10.42
CA THR A 206 -39.63 -13.60 -10.27
C THR A 206 -40.39 -12.62 -11.16
N SER A 207 -40.08 -11.35 -11.08
CA SER A 207 -40.62 -10.29 -11.94
C SER A 207 -39.81 -8.99 -11.70
N PRO A 208 -38.99 -8.56 -12.67
CA PRO A 208 -38.15 -7.39 -12.49
C PRO A 208 -39.03 -6.14 -12.29
N THR A 209 -38.94 -5.54 -11.11
CA THR A 209 -39.62 -4.29 -10.81
C THR A 209 -38.69 -3.10 -11.04
N ASN A 210 -39.24 -2.01 -11.60
CA ASN A 210 -38.46 -0.79 -11.78
C ASN A 210 -37.92 -0.24 -10.44
N GLU A 211 -38.58 -0.56 -9.35
CA GLU A 211 -38.17 -0.13 -8.00
C GLU A 211 -36.84 -0.78 -7.55
N SER A 212 -36.67 -2.09 -7.75
CA SER A 212 -35.42 -2.80 -7.40
C SER A 212 -34.23 -2.30 -8.23
N VAL A 213 -34.46 -2.00 -9.52
CA VAL A 213 -33.42 -1.41 -10.38
C VAL A 213 -33.01 -0.02 -9.88
N ILE A 214 -33.97 0.82 -9.50
CA ILE A 214 -33.71 2.18 -9.00
C ILE A 214 -32.95 2.12 -7.67
N LYS A 215 -33.34 1.24 -6.74
CA LYS A 215 -32.63 1.05 -5.46
C LYS A 215 -31.17 0.62 -5.69
N LEU A 216 -30.93 -0.35 -6.57
CA LEU A 216 -29.59 -0.78 -6.90
C LEU A 216 -28.77 0.35 -7.53
N LEU A 217 -29.30 1.07 -8.50
CA LEU A 217 -28.59 2.19 -9.13
C LEU A 217 -28.25 3.29 -8.11
N LEU A 218 -29.17 3.62 -7.21
CA LEU A 218 -28.94 4.63 -6.18
C LEU A 218 -27.87 4.19 -5.17
N SER A 219 -27.89 2.92 -4.74
CA SER A 219 -26.90 2.37 -3.82
C SER A 219 -25.50 2.31 -4.44
N VAL A 220 -25.40 1.92 -5.71
CA VAL A 220 -24.14 1.94 -6.46
C VAL A 220 -23.62 3.36 -6.65
N LEU A 221 -24.49 4.32 -6.99
CA LEU A 221 -24.09 5.72 -7.13
C LEU A 221 -23.54 6.29 -5.81
N LEU A 222 -24.19 6.01 -4.70
CA LEU A 222 -23.75 6.41 -3.36
C LEU A 222 -22.40 5.73 -3.02
N PHE A 223 -22.25 4.44 -3.31
CA PHE A 223 -20.99 3.72 -3.11
C PHE A 223 -19.83 4.34 -3.91
N VAL A 224 -20.06 4.67 -5.18
CA VAL A 224 -19.06 5.35 -6.02
C VAL A 224 -18.70 6.71 -5.44
N ALA A 225 -19.68 7.51 -5.00
CA ALA A 225 -19.44 8.81 -4.39
C ALA A 225 -18.59 8.69 -3.11
N VAL A 226 -18.94 7.77 -2.21
CA VAL A 226 -18.17 7.51 -0.97
C VAL A 226 -16.77 6.97 -1.30
N THR A 227 -16.65 6.10 -2.30
CA THR A 227 -15.34 5.58 -2.75
C THR A 227 -14.43 6.70 -3.26
N ILE A 228 -14.96 7.65 -4.03
CA ILE A 228 -14.17 8.81 -4.50
C ILE A 228 -13.69 9.65 -3.32
N VAL A 229 -14.58 9.96 -2.37
CA VAL A 229 -14.21 10.76 -1.18
C VAL A 229 -13.15 10.04 -0.34
N THR A 230 -13.35 8.75 -0.04
CA THR A 230 -12.37 7.95 0.72
C THR A 230 -11.04 7.84 0.00
N ALA A 231 -11.03 7.66 -1.33
CA ALA A 231 -9.81 7.62 -2.14
C ALA A 231 -9.04 8.96 -2.08
N ILE A 232 -9.72 10.10 -2.12
CA ILE A 232 -9.07 11.41 -1.97
C ILE A 232 -8.42 11.54 -0.58
N VAL A 233 -9.15 11.17 0.49
CA VAL A 233 -8.62 11.20 1.86
C VAL A 233 -7.42 10.27 2.00
N ASP A 234 -7.52 9.04 1.48
CA ASP A 234 -6.44 8.04 1.49
C ASP A 234 -5.17 8.57 0.79
N ILE A 235 -5.31 9.14 -0.40
CA ILE A 235 -4.21 9.77 -1.14
C ILE A 235 -3.55 10.87 -0.31
N VAL A 236 -4.34 11.78 0.28
CA VAL A 236 -3.81 12.89 1.08
C VAL A 236 -3.04 12.38 2.31
N LEU A 237 -3.54 11.33 2.98
CA LEU A 237 -2.88 10.72 4.12
C LEU A 237 -1.61 9.95 3.73
N ARG A 238 -1.64 9.18 2.64
CA ARG A 238 -0.46 8.50 2.08
C ARG A 238 0.67 9.49 1.80
N TYR A 239 0.39 10.61 1.16
CA TYR A 239 1.40 11.64 0.93
C TYR A 239 1.83 12.37 2.20
N ARG A 240 0.95 12.53 3.18
CA ARG A 240 1.30 13.14 4.47
C ARG A 240 2.29 12.29 5.26
N TYR A 241 2.14 10.97 5.23
CA TYR A 241 2.94 10.03 6.02
C TYR A 241 3.89 9.18 5.15
N ALA A 242 4.19 9.64 3.93
CA ALA A 242 4.99 8.92 2.95
C ALA A 242 6.38 8.50 3.47
N TYR A 243 6.97 9.32 4.34
CA TYR A 243 8.35 9.14 4.81
C TYR A 243 8.47 8.61 6.24
N CYS A 244 7.36 8.25 6.91
CA CYS A 244 7.44 7.74 8.28
C CYS A 244 8.34 6.49 8.41
N PHE A 245 8.30 5.59 7.41
CA PHE A 245 9.17 4.40 7.37
C PHE A 245 10.64 4.77 7.09
N MET A 246 10.92 5.72 6.19
CA MET A 246 12.28 6.18 5.91
C MET A 246 12.90 6.88 7.12
N ILE A 247 12.13 7.74 7.79
CA ILE A 247 12.59 8.44 9.01
C ILE A 247 12.94 7.44 10.11
N LEU A 248 12.06 6.46 10.37
CA LEU A 248 12.34 5.44 11.38
C LEU A 248 13.51 4.52 10.97
N ALA A 249 13.67 4.24 9.67
CA ALA A 249 14.80 3.49 9.15
C ALA A 249 16.12 4.26 9.28
N GLU A 250 16.10 5.56 9.22
CA GLU A 250 17.28 6.42 9.42
C GLU A 250 17.60 6.58 10.91
N TYR A 251 16.56 6.81 11.73
CA TYR A 251 16.68 7.06 13.18
C TYR A 251 15.93 5.97 13.99
N PRO A 252 16.51 4.78 14.16
CA PRO A 252 15.82 3.65 14.81
C PRO A 252 15.55 3.87 16.30
N GLU A 253 16.23 4.82 16.93
CA GLU A 253 16.01 5.19 18.34
C GLU A 253 14.75 6.04 18.55
N MET A 254 14.24 6.67 17.47
CA MET A 254 13.05 7.51 17.52
C MET A 254 11.79 6.72 17.91
N ARG A 255 10.83 7.39 18.56
CA ARG A 255 9.51 6.82 18.83
C ARG A 255 8.68 6.77 17.54
N VAL A 256 7.82 5.76 17.42
CA VAL A 256 6.94 5.58 16.26
C VAL A 256 6.08 6.82 15.99
N ILE A 257 5.48 7.40 17.05
CA ILE A 257 4.63 8.60 16.95
C ILE A 257 5.42 9.82 16.45
N ASP A 258 6.67 9.96 16.88
CA ASP A 258 7.53 11.07 16.43
C ASP A 258 7.91 10.93 14.96
N ALA A 259 8.10 9.69 14.46
CA ALA A 259 8.29 9.42 13.04
C ALA A 259 7.08 9.87 12.19
N PHE A 260 5.85 9.63 12.67
CA PHE A 260 4.63 10.13 12.03
C PHE A 260 4.56 11.66 12.04
N ARG A 261 4.83 12.27 13.19
CA ARG A 261 4.82 13.73 13.36
C ARG A 261 5.85 14.40 12.45
N ASN A 262 7.07 13.88 12.41
CA ASN A 262 8.15 14.39 11.58
C ASN A 262 7.85 14.21 10.10
N SER A 263 7.30 13.06 9.69
CA SER A 263 6.86 12.87 8.30
C SER A 263 5.78 13.87 7.90
N ALA A 264 4.78 14.11 8.76
CA ALA A 264 3.72 15.07 8.52
C ALA A 264 4.23 16.51 8.40
N SER A 265 5.20 16.91 9.24
CA SER A 265 5.83 18.23 9.19
C SER A 265 6.71 18.39 7.95
N LEU A 266 7.54 17.39 7.63
CA LEU A 266 8.43 17.37 6.47
C LEU A 266 7.67 17.50 5.14
N MET A 267 6.48 16.85 5.05
CA MET A 267 5.64 16.87 3.87
C MET A 267 4.72 18.09 3.76
N LYS A 268 4.73 18.99 4.74
CA LYS A 268 3.94 20.23 4.71
C LYS A 268 4.39 21.11 3.53
N GLY A 269 3.47 21.42 2.63
CA GLY A 269 3.75 22.20 1.41
C GLY A 269 4.49 21.43 0.28
N LYS A 270 4.95 20.19 0.51
CA LYS A 270 5.74 19.42 -0.47
C LYS A 270 4.97 18.25 -1.10
N LYS A 271 3.73 17.98 -0.64
CA LYS A 271 2.91 16.84 -1.09
C LYS A 271 2.70 16.82 -2.60
N PHE A 272 2.39 17.98 -3.19
CA PHE A 272 2.16 18.09 -4.63
C PHE A 272 3.40 17.77 -5.47
N ARG A 273 4.60 18.12 -4.99
CA ARG A 273 5.87 17.77 -5.67
C ARG A 273 6.07 16.26 -5.73
N LEU A 274 5.80 15.55 -4.61
CA LEU A 274 5.87 14.10 -4.57
C LEU A 274 4.77 13.46 -5.43
N PHE A 275 3.57 14.04 -5.44
CA PHE A 275 2.50 13.62 -6.34
C PHE A 275 2.94 13.72 -7.81
N CYS A 276 3.50 14.85 -8.25
CA CYS A 276 4.01 15.03 -9.61
C CYS A 276 5.13 14.04 -9.96
N LEU A 277 6.00 13.69 -8.98
CA LEU A 277 7.01 12.67 -9.18
C LEU A 277 6.36 11.31 -9.46
N ASN A 278 5.42 10.88 -8.62
CA ASN A 278 4.71 9.60 -8.80
C ASN A 278 3.85 9.60 -10.08
N PHE A 279 3.17 10.69 -10.37
CA PHE A 279 2.39 10.88 -11.60
C PHE A 279 3.25 10.67 -12.86
N SER A 280 4.52 11.12 -12.82
CA SER A 280 5.44 10.96 -13.94
C SER A 280 5.83 9.51 -14.24
N PHE A 281 5.51 8.57 -13.33
CA PHE A 281 5.72 7.13 -13.52
C PHE A 281 4.49 6.40 -14.07
N ILE A 282 3.30 7.04 -14.11
CA ILE A 282 2.05 6.36 -14.53
C ILE A 282 2.18 5.76 -15.92
N GLY A 283 2.75 6.47 -16.88
CA GLY A 283 2.96 5.93 -18.24
C GLY A 283 3.85 4.67 -18.24
N TRP A 284 4.90 4.66 -17.42
CA TRP A 284 5.79 3.51 -17.27
C TRP A 284 5.11 2.34 -16.55
N ILE A 285 4.26 2.64 -15.55
CA ILE A 285 3.47 1.63 -14.82
C ILE A 285 2.48 0.96 -15.78
N LEU A 286 1.74 1.75 -16.58
CA LEU A 286 0.83 1.22 -17.59
C LEU A 286 1.56 0.33 -18.61
N LEU A 287 2.70 0.81 -19.12
CA LEU A 287 3.51 0.04 -20.05
C LEU A 287 4.00 -1.28 -19.42
N ALA A 288 4.53 -1.22 -18.19
CA ALA A 288 5.03 -2.39 -17.48
C ALA A 288 3.92 -3.38 -17.15
N THR A 289 2.72 -2.92 -16.84
CA THR A 289 1.58 -3.79 -16.49
C THR A 289 0.95 -4.40 -17.74
N CYS A 290 0.63 -3.57 -18.75
CA CYS A 290 -0.09 -4.03 -19.94
C CYS A 290 0.80 -4.83 -20.92
N CYS A 291 2.05 -4.37 -21.18
CA CYS A 291 2.90 -5.01 -22.19
C CYS A 291 3.67 -6.22 -21.64
N THR A 292 3.94 -6.30 -20.34
CA THR A 292 4.75 -7.38 -19.75
C THR A 292 4.00 -8.23 -18.74
N CYS A 293 2.65 -8.16 -18.70
CA CYS A 293 1.82 -8.86 -17.71
C CYS A 293 2.31 -8.65 -16.26
N GLY A 294 2.80 -7.45 -15.94
CA GLY A 294 3.27 -7.08 -14.61
C GLY A 294 4.75 -7.41 -14.31
N ILE A 295 5.44 -8.23 -15.11
CA ILE A 295 6.87 -8.58 -14.90
C ILE A 295 7.74 -7.32 -14.94
N GLY A 296 7.40 -6.33 -15.77
CA GLY A 296 8.10 -5.05 -15.85
C GLY A 296 8.11 -4.27 -14.53
N MET A 297 7.17 -4.54 -13.62
CA MET A 297 7.16 -3.91 -12.29
C MET A 297 8.34 -4.33 -11.42
N LEU A 298 8.90 -5.53 -11.59
CA LEU A 298 10.13 -5.95 -10.90
C LEU A 298 11.31 -5.04 -11.20
N PHE A 299 11.35 -4.50 -12.40
CA PHE A 299 12.39 -3.56 -12.81
C PHE A 299 12.00 -2.11 -12.45
N LEU A 300 10.76 -1.73 -12.64
CA LEU A 300 10.32 -0.36 -12.43
C LEU A 300 10.23 0.01 -10.93
N ALA A 301 9.79 -0.90 -10.06
CA ALA A 301 9.56 -0.61 -8.64
C ALA A 301 10.84 -0.22 -7.87
N PRO A 302 12.01 -0.89 -8.02
CA PRO A 302 13.25 -0.43 -7.38
C PRO A 302 13.62 0.99 -7.83
N TYR A 303 13.42 1.31 -9.10
CA TYR A 303 13.70 2.64 -9.64
C TYR A 303 12.77 3.71 -9.04
N MET A 304 11.47 3.43 -8.94
CA MET A 304 10.49 4.34 -8.32
C MET A 304 10.80 4.58 -6.84
N ASN A 305 11.12 3.52 -6.09
CA ASN A 305 11.46 3.62 -4.67
C ASN A 305 12.76 4.41 -4.44
N THR A 306 13.78 4.21 -5.30
CA THR A 306 15.02 5.00 -5.26
C THR A 306 14.77 6.46 -5.65
N ALA A 307 13.88 6.75 -6.60
CA ALA A 307 13.50 8.13 -6.93
C ALA A 307 12.76 8.83 -5.76
N THR A 308 11.94 8.07 -5.02
CA THR A 308 11.29 8.55 -3.79
C THR A 308 12.31 8.81 -2.68
N ALA A 309 13.34 7.95 -2.56
CA ALA A 309 14.46 8.15 -1.64
C ALA A 309 15.31 9.38 -2.04
N ALA A 310 15.52 9.60 -3.34
CA ALA A 310 16.21 10.81 -3.84
C ALA A 310 15.41 12.09 -3.52
N PHE A 311 14.09 12.04 -3.54
CA PHE A 311 13.25 13.16 -3.11
C PHE A 311 13.35 13.39 -1.59
N TYR A 312 13.35 12.32 -0.79
CA TYR A 312 13.58 12.40 0.66
C TYR A 312 14.93 13.04 0.97
N ASP A 313 15.98 12.61 0.30
CA ASP A 313 17.34 13.15 0.40
C ASP A 313 17.41 14.66 0.10
N ASP A 314 16.63 15.14 -0.89
CA ASP A 314 16.51 16.55 -1.22
C ASP A 314 15.78 17.35 -0.15
N ILE A 315 14.68 16.84 0.37
CA ILE A 315 13.86 17.58 1.34
C ILE A 315 14.41 17.57 2.77
N THR A 316 15.33 16.66 3.09
CA THR A 316 16.07 16.57 4.37
C THR A 316 17.46 17.15 4.30
N ASN A 317 17.88 17.67 3.13
CA ASN A 317 19.23 18.20 2.86
C ASN A 317 20.37 17.22 3.20
N ARG A 318 20.11 15.89 3.20
CA ARG A 318 21.14 14.86 3.44
C ARG A 318 22.29 14.95 2.43
N ALA A 319 22.01 15.36 1.19
CA ALA A 319 23.03 15.57 0.18
C ALA A 319 24.04 16.65 0.61
N ALA A 320 23.55 17.80 1.08
CA ALA A 320 24.41 18.87 1.55
C ALA A 320 25.21 18.47 2.81
N ALA A 321 24.59 17.74 3.74
CA ALA A 321 25.30 17.22 4.92
C ALA A 321 26.43 16.26 4.54
N ARG A 322 26.25 15.43 3.51
CA ARG A 322 27.33 14.53 3.00
C ARG A 322 28.47 15.31 2.34
N GLU A 323 28.15 16.34 1.56
CA GLU A 323 29.17 17.21 0.92
C GLU A 323 30.03 17.95 1.96
N THR A 324 29.44 18.31 3.12
CA THR A 324 30.19 18.96 4.21
C THR A 324 31.02 17.96 5.02
N GLU A 325 30.56 16.71 5.17
CA GLU A 325 31.26 15.64 5.91
C GLU A 325 32.41 15.01 5.09
N PHE A 326 32.27 15.01 3.75
CA PHE A 326 33.28 14.50 2.80
C PHE A 326 33.48 15.47 1.63
N PRO A 327 34.22 16.58 1.83
CA PRO A 327 34.40 17.62 0.82
C PRO A 327 35.17 17.21 -0.45
N SER A 328 35.71 16.00 -0.52
CA SER A 328 36.64 15.53 -1.54
C SER A 328 36.12 14.47 -2.50
N LEU A 329 34.81 14.19 -2.50
CA LEU A 329 34.25 13.28 -3.51
C LEU A 329 33.61 14.10 -4.62
N ASP A 330 34.45 14.48 -5.60
CA ASP A 330 34.01 15.08 -6.85
C ASP A 330 33.06 14.09 -7.56
N PRO A 331 31.91 14.55 -8.12
CA PRO A 331 31.02 13.69 -8.90
C PRO A 331 31.70 12.98 -10.07
N ASP A 332 32.83 13.48 -10.52
CA ASP A 332 33.61 12.92 -11.62
C ASP A 332 34.60 11.82 -11.18
N ASP A 333 34.91 11.67 -9.90
CA ASP A 333 35.77 10.60 -9.38
C ASP A 333 35.13 9.19 -9.39
N TYR A 334 33.84 9.08 -9.73
CA TYR A 334 33.19 7.78 -9.96
C TYR A 334 33.41 7.22 -11.37
N ILE A 335 34.28 7.86 -12.20
CA ILE A 335 34.53 7.46 -13.59
C ILE A 335 35.83 6.68 -13.75
N VAL A 336 36.57 6.35 -12.70
CA VAL A 336 37.82 5.60 -12.85
C VAL A 336 37.73 4.25 -12.14
N GLU A 337 37.81 3.21 -12.98
CA GLU A 337 38.03 1.78 -12.88
C GLU A 337 36.81 0.87 -12.93
#